data_4b2d2aa16a62b3f16471764265e69543
#
_entry.id   4b2d2aa16a62b3f16471764265e69543
#
_cell.length_a   1.000
_cell.length_b   1.000
_cell.length_c   1.000
_cell.angle_alpha   90.00
_cell.angle_beta   90.00
_cell.angle_gamma   90.00
#
_symmetry.space_group_name_H-M   'P 1'
#
loop_
_entity.id
_entity.type
_entity.pdbx_description
1 polymer ?
#
loop_
_entity_poly.entity_id
_entity_poly.type
_entity_poly.pdbx_seq_one_letter_code
_entity_poly.pdbx_strand_id
1 'polypeptide(L)'
;MAPPPKKPRRTAERILEVTLELFNRFGEPNVSTTLISAELKISPGNLYYHYPAKDELINSLFTRYEEALGQLLHAADDVRNVEDAWLFFHMLFELIWQYRFLYRDLNDLLSKNRKLETQFQAVLKNKSHAVQGVLDGLSRGNAIHIASREAEPVATAMVVVLTYWLSYEYVRDPRRALEPESAGAALMRGAFHVLSLLMPYLDTASREHLLKLVGTYQN
;
A
#
# COMPACT_ATOMS: atom_id res chain seq x y z
N MET A 1 9.43 -11.76 -43.44
CA MET A 1 10.00 -12.42 -42.26
C MET A 1 9.04 -12.14 -41.08
N ALA A 2 8.38 -13.17 -40.55
CA ALA A 2 7.47 -13.00 -39.42
C ALA A 2 8.29 -12.66 -38.15
N PRO A 3 7.81 -11.77 -37.26
CA PRO A 3 8.52 -11.45 -36.03
C PRO A 3 8.61 -12.73 -35.14
N PRO A 4 9.71 -12.91 -34.39
CA PRO A 4 9.87 -14.08 -33.55
C PRO A 4 8.75 -14.16 -32.48
N PRO A 5 8.30 -15.34 -32.09
CA PRO A 5 7.25 -15.48 -31.08
C PRO A 5 7.72 -14.90 -29.76
N LYS A 6 6.96 -13.94 -29.22
CA LYS A 6 7.23 -13.32 -27.91
C LYS A 6 7.18 -14.40 -26.83
N LYS A 7 8.23 -14.49 -25.99
CA LYS A 7 8.32 -15.49 -24.91
C LYS A 7 7.08 -15.41 -24.01
N PRO A 8 6.40 -16.53 -23.70
CA PRO A 8 5.13 -16.56 -22.92
C PRO A 8 5.22 -15.80 -21.58
N ARG A 9 6.35 -15.88 -20.88
CA ARG A 9 6.60 -15.17 -19.61
C ARG A 9 6.47 -13.64 -19.74
N ARG A 10 7.00 -13.07 -20.83
CA ARG A 10 6.93 -11.61 -21.08
C ARG A 10 5.49 -11.15 -21.34
N THR A 11 4.66 -11.99 -21.94
CA THR A 11 3.24 -11.70 -22.17
C THR A 11 2.46 -11.71 -20.86
N ALA A 12 2.66 -12.69 -19.98
CA ALA A 12 2.01 -12.77 -18.69
C ALA A 12 2.36 -11.56 -17.80
N GLU A 13 3.62 -11.15 -17.75
CA GLU A 13 4.06 -9.96 -17.01
C GLU A 13 3.36 -8.69 -17.53
N ARG A 14 3.33 -8.50 -18.85
CA ARG A 14 2.68 -7.34 -19.47
C ARG A 14 1.16 -7.32 -19.22
N ILE A 15 0.51 -8.49 -19.17
CA ILE A 15 -0.91 -8.58 -18.80
C ILE A 15 -1.11 -8.05 -17.37
N LEU A 16 -0.27 -8.44 -16.41
CA LEU A 16 -0.39 -7.96 -15.02
C LEU A 16 -0.12 -6.45 -14.90
N GLU A 17 0.87 -5.92 -15.62
CA GLU A 17 1.18 -4.48 -15.62
C GLU A 17 -0.02 -3.66 -16.10
N VAL A 18 -0.58 -3.99 -17.27
CA VAL A 18 -1.75 -3.28 -17.80
C VAL A 18 -3.00 -3.50 -16.94
N THR A 19 -3.17 -4.70 -16.37
CA THR A 19 -4.28 -4.97 -15.43
C THR A 19 -4.17 -4.07 -14.19
N LEU A 20 -2.98 -3.94 -13.61
CA LEU A 20 -2.74 -3.07 -12.46
C LEU A 20 -3.07 -1.60 -12.78
N GLU A 21 -2.64 -1.10 -13.92
CA GLU A 21 -2.95 0.26 -14.38
C GLU A 21 -4.46 0.48 -14.52
N LEU A 22 -5.16 -0.44 -15.16
CA LEU A 22 -6.61 -0.36 -15.36
C LEU A 22 -7.38 -0.45 -14.03
N PHE A 23 -7.00 -1.39 -13.14
CA PHE A 23 -7.62 -1.53 -11.83
C PHE A 23 -7.39 -0.28 -10.97
N ASN A 24 -6.19 0.27 -10.99
CA ASN A 24 -5.85 1.50 -10.26
C ASN A 24 -6.62 2.71 -10.79
N ARG A 25 -6.85 2.77 -12.09
CA ARG A 25 -7.52 3.91 -12.74
C ARG A 25 -9.04 3.85 -12.59
N PHE A 26 -9.63 2.71 -12.87
CA PHE A 26 -11.08 2.58 -12.98
C PHE A 26 -11.75 1.86 -11.80
N GLY A 27 -10.95 1.21 -10.92
CA GLY A 27 -11.43 0.29 -9.90
C GLY A 27 -11.63 -1.12 -10.46
N GLU A 28 -11.35 -2.12 -9.64
CA GLU A 28 -11.44 -3.53 -10.04
C GLU A 28 -12.83 -3.90 -10.57
N PRO A 29 -13.97 -3.52 -9.94
CA PRO A 29 -15.30 -3.90 -10.40
C PRO A 29 -15.65 -3.41 -11.81
N ASN A 30 -15.04 -2.30 -12.25
CA ASN A 30 -15.33 -1.66 -13.53
C ASN A 30 -14.44 -2.16 -14.68
N VAL A 31 -13.50 -3.05 -14.42
CA VAL A 31 -12.55 -3.57 -15.41
C VAL A 31 -12.88 -5.02 -15.75
N SER A 32 -13.24 -5.28 -17.01
CA SER A 32 -13.46 -6.63 -17.53
C SER A 32 -12.20 -7.20 -18.19
N THR A 33 -12.11 -8.52 -18.29
CA THR A 33 -11.04 -9.21 -19.04
C THR A 33 -11.06 -8.83 -20.54
N THR A 34 -12.21 -8.47 -21.08
CA THR A 34 -12.35 -7.96 -22.44
C THR A 34 -11.68 -6.59 -22.59
N LEU A 35 -11.86 -5.68 -21.62
CA LEU A 35 -11.19 -4.38 -21.61
C LEU A 35 -9.66 -4.55 -21.53
N ILE A 36 -9.17 -5.44 -20.67
CA ILE A 36 -7.74 -5.73 -20.54
C ILE A 36 -7.17 -6.27 -21.86
N SER A 37 -7.88 -7.20 -22.52
CA SER A 37 -7.46 -7.76 -23.80
C SER A 37 -7.41 -6.70 -24.90
N ALA A 38 -8.39 -5.80 -24.94
CA ALA A 38 -8.46 -4.70 -25.91
C ALA A 38 -7.30 -3.72 -25.72
N GLU A 39 -7.01 -3.31 -24.49
CA GLU A 39 -5.89 -2.41 -24.15
C GLU A 39 -4.54 -3.01 -24.57
N LEU A 40 -4.36 -4.30 -24.34
CA LEU A 40 -3.15 -5.04 -24.73
C LEU A 40 -3.07 -5.35 -26.23
N LYS A 41 -4.16 -5.17 -26.99
CA LYS A 41 -4.27 -5.58 -28.40
C LYS A 41 -3.98 -7.07 -28.59
N ILE A 42 -4.51 -7.91 -27.70
CA ILE A 42 -4.46 -9.38 -27.77
C ILE A 42 -5.87 -9.97 -27.85
N SER A 43 -5.99 -11.21 -28.31
CA SER A 43 -7.29 -11.89 -28.27
C SER A 43 -7.66 -12.25 -26.83
N PRO A 44 -8.98 -12.28 -26.48
CA PRO A 44 -9.43 -12.80 -25.19
C PRO A 44 -8.93 -14.22 -24.89
N GLY A 45 -8.84 -15.09 -25.91
CA GLY A 45 -8.28 -16.43 -25.75
C GLY A 45 -6.82 -16.45 -25.33
N ASN A 46 -6.02 -15.46 -25.79
CA ASN A 46 -4.63 -15.32 -25.38
C ASN A 46 -4.52 -14.86 -23.89
N LEU A 47 -5.41 -13.97 -23.46
CA LEU A 47 -5.47 -13.57 -22.05
C LEU A 47 -5.86 -14.76 -21.17
N TYR A 48 -6.94 -15.49 -21.51
CA TYR A 48 -7.39 -16.66 -20.76
C TYR A 48 -6.40 -17.82 -20.75
N TYR A 49 -5.53 -17.94 -21.76
CA TYR A 49 -4.42 -18.88 -21.73
C TYR A 49 -3.45 -18.61 -20.58
N HIS A 50 -3.20 -17.34 -20.25
CA HIS A 50 -2.32 -16.94 -19.17
C HIS A 50 -3.02 -16.84 -17.82
N TYR A 51 -4.24 -16.33 -17.82
CA TYR A 51 -5.07 -16.06 -16.62
C TYR A 51 -6.51 -16.51 -16.89
N PRO A 52 -6.87 -17.73 -16.50
CA PRO A 52 -8.17 -18.33 -16.82
C PRO A 52 -9.38 -17.58 -16.24
N ALA A 53 -9.18 -16.78 -15.20
CA ALA A 53 -10.22 -15.99 -14.55
C ALA A 53 -9.67 -14.62 -14.11
N LYS A 54 -10.57 -13.66 -13.91
CA LYS A 54 -10.22 -12.33 -13.38
C LYS A 54 -9.62 -12.43 -11.98
N ASP A 55 -10.10 -13.36 -11.16
CA ASP A 55 -9.57 -13.63 -9.83
C ASP A 55 -8.09 -14.05 -9.85
N GLU A 56 -7.65 -14.75 -10.90
CA GLU A 56 -6.24 -15.10 -11.04
C GLU A 56 -5.34 -13.89 -11.30
N LEU A 57 -5.86 -12.87 -11.99
CA LEU A 57 -5.17 -11.58 -12.15
C LEU A 57 -5.05 -10.86 -10.81
N ILE A 58 -6.16 -10.80 -10.05
CA ILE A 58 -6.21 -10.19 -8.72
C ILE A 58 -5.22 -10.90 -7.78
N ASN A 59 -5.29 -12.23 -7.71
CA ASN A 59 -4.42 -13.04 -6.87
C ASN A 59 -2.93 -12.88 -7.22
N SER A 60 -2.61 -12.80 -8.52
CA SER A 60 -1.23 -12.62 -9.00
C SER A 60 -0.70 -11.22 -8.69
N LEU A 61 -1.52 -10.18 -8.81
CA LEU A 61 -1.17 -8.82 -8.41
C LEU A 61 -1.00 -8.72 -6.90
N PHE A 62 -1.87 -9.40 -6.13
CA PHE A 62 -1.75 -9.44 -4.69
C PHE A 62 -0.46 -10.14 -4.22
N THR A 63 -0.07 -11.24 -4.87
CA THR A 63 1.20 -11.93 -4.57
C THR A 63 2.39 -10.99 -4.76
N ARG A 64 2.43 -10.21 -5.84
CA ARG A 64 3.48 -9.20 -6.06
C ARG A 64 3.49 -8.12 -4.98
N TYR A 65 2.30 -7.65 -4.59
CA TYR A 65 2.15 -6.70 -3.51
C TYR A 65 2.67 -7.28 -2.18
N GLU A 66 2.30 -8.52 -1.85
CA GLU A 66 2.68 -9.20 -0.62
C GLU A 66 4.20 -9.41 -0.54
N GLU A 67 4.85 -9.79 -1.64
CA GLU A 67 6.29 -9.92 -1.74
C GLU A 67 7.01 -8.58 -1.52
N ALA A 68 6.55 -7.51 -2.20
CA ALA A 68 7.11 -6.17 -2.04
C ALA A 68 6.89 -5.62 -0.63
N LEU A 69 5.70 -5.85 -0.06
CA LEU A 69 5.38 -5.47 1.32
C LEU A 69 6.29 -6.19 2.31
N GLY A 70 6.46 -7.50 2.16
CA GLY A 70 7.32 -8.29 3.03
C GLY A 70 8.75 -7.73 3.07
N GLN A 71 9.32 -7.41 1.90
CA GLN A 71 10.65 -6.79 1.82
C GLN A 71 10.70 -5.43 2.53
N LEU A 72 9.69 -4.59 2.32
CA LEU A 72 9.63 -3.27 2.94
C LEU A 72 9.49 -3.34 4.47
N LEU A 73 8.65 -4.25 4.98
CA LEU A 73 8.39 -4.35 6.42
C LEU A 73 9.63 -4.74 7.23
N HIS A 74 10.63 -5.38 6.64
CA HIS A 74 11.91 -5.64 7.31
C HIS A 74 12.67 -4.36 7.69
N ALA A 75 12.48 -3.27 6.95
CA ALA A 75 13.10 -1.98 7.28
C ALA A 75 12.59 -1.38 8.61
N ALA A 76 11.48 -1.88 9.16
CA ALA A 76 11.00 -1.48 10.48
C ALA A 76 12.00 -1.77 11.59
N ASP A 77 12.81 -2.84 11.46
CA ASP A 77 13.80 -3.24 12.44
C ASP A 77 14.98 -2.26 12.55
N ASP A 78 15.20 -1.45 11.51
CA ASP A 78 16.29 -0.48 11.40
C ASP A 78 15.90 0.93 11.88
N VAL A 79 14.63 1.19 12.14
CA VAL A 79 14.15 2.49 12.64
C VAL A 79 14.72 2.79 14.02
N ARG A 80 15.28 4.01 14.20
CA ARG A 80 15.85 4.48 15.47
C ARG A 80 15.39 5.88 15.85
N ASN A 81 14.95 6.68 14.92
CA ASN A 81 14.55 8.06 15.10
C ASN A 81 13.31 8.41 14.24
N VAL A 82 12.82 9.62 14.39
CA VAL A 82 11.59 10.08 13.71
C VAL A 82 11.77 10.19 12.19
N GLU A 83 12.98 10.49 11.71
CA GLU A 83 13.28 10.58 10.29
C GLU A 83 13.24 9.20 9.62
N ASP A 84 13.83 8.18 10.26
CA ASP A 84 13.73 6.80 9.80
C ASP A 84 12.27 6.34 9.75
N ALA A 85 11.48 6.64 10.80
CA ALA A 85 10.06 6.31 10.86
C ALA A 85 9.26 7.04 9.76
N TRP A 86 9.55 8.32 9.51
CA TRP A 86 8.95 9.08 8.42
C TRP A 86 9.22 8.41 7.06
N LEU A 87 10.47 8.08 6.77
CA LEU A 87 10.85 7.42 5.52
C LEU A 87 10.16 6.06 5.39
N PHE A 88 10.15 5.26 6.45
CA PHE A 88 9.48 3.96 6.46
C PHE A 88 7.98 4.07 6.11
N PHE A 89 7.23 4.94 6.78
CA PHE A 89 5.82 5.11 6.49
C PHE A 89 5.55 5.75 5.13
N HIS A 90 6.43 6.64 4.68
CA HIS A 90 6.33 7.20 3.33
C HIS A 90 6.46 6.12 2.27
N MET A 91 7.49 5.28 2.33
CA MET A 91 7.70 4.16 1.41
C MET A 91 6.54 3.15 1.47
N LEU A 92 5.98 2.92 2.66
CA LEU A 92 4.81 2.05 2.83
C LEU A 92 3.57 2.63 2.12
N PHE A 93 3.34 3.94 2.22
CA PHE A 93 2.27 4.59 1.49
C PHE A 93 2.51 4.61 -0.03
N GLU A 94 3.74 4.76 -0.50
CA GLU A 94 4.07 4.63 -1.93
C GLU A 94 3.72 3.23 -2.45
N LEU A 95 4.07 2.18 -1.71
CA LEU A 95 3.70 0.81 -2.08
C LEU A 95 2.18 0.61 -2.07
N ILE A 96 1.48 1.12 -1.07
CA ILE A 96 0.00 1.09 -1.01
C ILE A 96 -0.59 1.83 -2.22
N TRP A 97 -0.03 2.98 -2.61
CA TRP A 97 -0.46 3.72 -3.78
C TRP A 97 -0.25 2.97 -5.10
N GLN A 98 0.88 2.28 -5.23
CA GLN A 98 1.15 1.45 -6.40
C GLN A 98 0.08 0.38 -6.61
N TYR A 99 -0.48 -0.15 -5.53
CA TYR A 99 -1.55 -1.16 -5.54
C TYR A 99 -2.87 -0.63 -4.97
N ARG A 100 -3.19 0.66 -5.24
CA ARG A 100 -4.30 1.38 -4.59
C ARG A 100 -5.68 0.77 -4.84
N PHE A 101 -5.87 0.01 -5.92
CA PHE A 101 -7.12 -0.71 -6.16
C PHE A 101 -7.46 -1.68 -5.02
N LEU A 102 -6.46 -2.34 -4.42
CA LEU A 102 -6.66 -3.24 -3.28
C LEU A 102 -7.26 -2.52 -2.08
N TYR A 103 -6.80 -1.30 -1.81
CA TYR A 103 -7.19 -0.52 -0.64
C TYR A 103 -8.48 0.26 -0.85
N ARG A 104 -8.73 0.69 -2.08
CA ARG A 104 -9.95 1.38 -2.45
C ARG A 104 -11.17 0.48 -2.34
N ASP A 105 -11.07 -0.72 -2.88
CA ASP A 105 -12.18 -1.67 -3.02
C ASP A 105 -12.05 -2.85 -2.02
N LEU A 106 -11.26 -2.67 -0.94
CA LEU A 106 -10.82 -3.74 -0.05
C LEU A 106 -11.94 -4.64 0.45
N ASN A 107 -12.98 -4.07 1.05
CA ASN A 107 -14.06 -4.85 1.65
C ASN A 107 -14.83 -5.66 0.59
N ASP A 108 -15.04 -5.11 -0.60
CA ASP A 108 -15.68 -5.80 -1.70
C ASP A 108 -14.81 -6.97 -2.21
N LEU A 109 -13.52 -6.73 -2.41
CA LEU A 109 -12.56 -7.74 -2.82
C LEU A 109 -12.48 -8.91 -1.82
N LEU A 110 -12.39 -8.61 -0.52
CA LEU A 110 -12.32 -9.65 0.53
C LEU A 110 -13.62 -10.47 0.59
N SER A 111 -14.78 -9.85 0.37
CA SER A 111 -16.07 -10.54 0.40
C SER A 111 -16.25 -11.53 -0.75
N LYS A 112 -15.58 -11.31 -1.89
CA LYS A 112 -15.70 -12.09 -3.12
C LYS A 112 -14.57 -13.08 -3.35
N ASN A 113 -13.38 -12.84 -2.78
CA ASN A 113 -12.18 -13.63 -3.02
C ASN A 113 -11.63 -14.21 -1.71
N ARG A 114 -11.97 -15.49 -1.45
CA ARG A 114 -11.57 -16.20 -0.22
C ARG A 114 -10.06 -16.31 -0.02
N LYS A 115 -9.30 -16.44 -1.12
CA LYS A 115 -7.84 -16.50 -1.05
C LYS A 115 -7.28 -15.17 -0.59
N LEU A 116 -7.77 -14.08 -1.19
CA LEU A 116 -7.39 -12.71 -0.83
C LEU A 116 -7.74 -12.40 0.63
N GLU A 117 -8.94 -12.80 1.09
CA GLU A 117 -9.35 -12.65 2.50
C GLU A 117 -8.31 -13.23 3.45
N THR A 118 -7.94 -14.50 3.24
CA THR A 118 -6.97 -15.19 4.11
C THR A 118 -5.59 -14.54 4.09
N GLN A 119 -5.10 -14.18 2.89
CA GLN A 119 -3.79 -13.56 2.73
C GLN A 119 -3.76 -12.13 3.29
N PHE A 120 -4.85 -11.36 3.18
CA PHE A 120 -4.90 -10.01 3.73
C PHE A 120 -4.93 -9.98 5.26
N GLN A 121 -5.48 -11.01 5.90
CA GLN A 121 -5.36 -11.18 7.35
C GLN A 121 -3.88 -11.31 7.79
N ALA A 122 -3.07 -12.04 7.01
CA ALA A 122 -1.63 -12.11 7.24
C ALA A 122 -0.94 -10.76 7.01
N VAL A 123 -1.35 -10.00 5.98
CA VAL A 123 -0.86 -8.62 5.75
C VAL A 123 -1.11 -7.73 6.96
N LEU A 124 -2.31 -7.75 7.56
CA LEU A 124 -2.61 -6.96 8.76
C LEU A 124 -1.72 -7.36 9.93
N LYS A 125 -1.54 -8.66 10.16
CA LYS A 125 -0.65 -9.18 11.22
C LYS A 125 0.79 -8.71 11.01
N ASN A 126 1.31 -8.82 9.80
CA ASN A 126 2.68 -8.42 9.47
C ASN A 126 2.89 -6.90 9.62
N LYS A 127 1.91 -6.10 9.19
CA LYS A 127 1.92 -4.64 9.43
C LYS A 127 1.92 -4.31 10.91
N SER A 128 1.09 -4.99 11.72
CA SER A 128 1.05 -4.78 13.17
C SER A 128 2.39 -5.11 13.81
N HIS A 129 3.03 -6.19 13.39
CA HIS A 129 4.37 -6.57 13.88
C HIS A 129 5.43 -5.52 13.50
N ALA A 130 5.43 -5.07 12.25
CA ALA A 130 6.37 -4.05 11.78
C ALA A 130 6.16 -2.70 12.50
N VAL A 131 4.91 -2.27 12.68
CA VAL A 131 4.61 -1.03 13.43
C VAL A 131 5.08 -1.16 14.89
N GLN A 132 4.89 -2.32 15.53
CA GLN A 132 5.44 -2.54 16.87
C GLN A 132 6.97 -2.46 16.86
N GLY A 133 7.65 -3.02 15.83
CA GLY A 133 9.10 -2.89 15.64
C GLY A 133 9.55 -1.44 15.53
N VAL A 134 8.80 -0.59 14.82
CA VAL A 134 9.03 0.86 14.75
C VAL A 134 8.94 1.51 16.13
N LEU A 135 7.88 1.21 16.90
CA LEU A 135 7.73 1.76 18.27
C LEU A 135 8.87 1.34 19.18
N ASP A 136 9.27 0.08 19.13
CA ASP A 136 10.39 -0.45 19.90
C ASP A 136 11.73 0.21 19.47
N GLY A 137 11.90 0.44 18.17
CA GLY A 137 13.07 1.13 17.64
C GLY A 137 13.16 2.58 18.11
N LEU A 138 12.07 3.33 18.00
CA LEU A 138 11.98 4.70 18.50
C LEU A 138 12.21 4.79 20.03
N SER A 139 11.70 3.81 20.79
CA SER A 139 11.94 3.73 22.24
C SER A 139 13.40 3.46 22.55
N ARG A 140 14.06 2.53 21.83
CA ARG A 140 15.50 2.29 21.97
C ARG A 140 16.35 3.52 21.60
N GLY A 141 15.88 4.33 20.64
CA GLY A 141 16.49 5.60 20.25
C GLY A 141 16.17 6.76 21.19
N ASN A 142 15.41 6.55 22.27
CA ASN A 142 14.89 7.58 23.18
C ASN A 142 14.04 8.67 22.51
N ALA A 143 13.51 8.40 21.29
CA ALA A 143 12.67 9.34 20.57
C ALA A 143 11.21 9.36 21.11
N ILE A 144 10.75 8.23 21.69
CA ILE A 144 9.43 8.13 22.33
C ILE A 144 9.52 7.52 23.74
N HIS A 145 8.54 7.92 24.57
CA HIS A 145 8.28 7.34 25.87
C HIS A 145 6.84 6.85 25.93
N ILE A 146 6.63 5.58 25.63
CA ILE A 146 5.32 4.94 25.60
C ILE A 146 5.26 3.79 26.62
N ALA A 147 4.21 3.75 27.42
CA ALA A 147 4.01 2.63 28.35
C ALA A 147 3.59 1.37 27.57
N SER A 148 4.04 0.20 28.02
CA SER A 148 3.75 -1.09 27.33
C SER A 148 2.26 -1.33 27.10
N ARG A 149 1.39 -0.89 28.03
CA ARG A 149 -0.08 -1.01 27.91
C ARG A 149 -0.69 -0.11 26.82
N GLU A 150 0.04 0.93 26.36
CA GLU A 150 -0.40 1.89 25.34
C GLU A 150 0.16 1.57 23.96
N ALA A 151 1.29 0.85 23.90
CA ALA A 151 1.98 0.55 22.64
C ALA A 151 1.11 -0.27 21.68
N GLU A 152 0.43 -1.30 22.14
CA GLU A 152 -0.42 -2.15 21.30
C GLU A 152 -1.65 -1.39 20.74
N PRO A 153 -2.45 -0.67 21.56
CA PRO A 153 -3.53 0.17 21.02
C PRO A 153 -3.06 1.23 20.03
N VAL A 154 -1.93 1.88 20.27
CA VAL A 154 -1.35 2.87 19.35
C VAL A 154 -0.91 2.21 18.06
N ALA A 155 -0.19 1.09 18.11
CA ALA A 155 0.18 0.32 16.92
C ALA A 155 -1.05 -0.09 16.11
N THR A 156 -2.10 -0.56 16.76
CA THR A 156 -3.37 -0.92 16.10
C THR A 156 -4.00 0.29 15.41
N ALA A 157 -4.07 1.45 16.06
CA ALA A 157 -4.57 2.67 15.47
C ALA A 157 -3.74 3.10 14.24
N MET A 158 -2.40 2.99 14.31
CA MET A 158 -1.52 3.25 13.17
C MET A 158 -1.81 2.32 11.99
N VAL A 159 -2.00 1.01 12.25
CA VAL A 159 -2.36 0.03 11.20
C VAL A 159 -3.72 0.32 10.59
N VAL A 160 -4.70 0.77 11.38
CA VAL A 160 -6.01 1.22 10.86
C VAL A 160 -5.84 2.40 9.92
N VAL A 161 -5.08 3.43 10.30
CA VAL A 161 -4.80 4.57 9.41
C VAL A 161 -4.08 4.11 8.14
N LEU A 162 -3.02 3.31 8.25
CA LEU A 162 -2.29 2.74 7.10
C LEU A 162 -3.19 1.95 6.13
N THR A 163 -4.21 1.28 6.66
CA THR A 163 -5.07 0.42 5.86
C THR A 163 -6.21 1.20 5.20
N TYR A 164 -6.81 2.15 5.90
CA TYR A 164 -8.00 2.85 5.42
C TYR A 164 -7.77 4.29 4.97
N TRP A 165 -6.51 4.77 4.98
CA TRP A 165 -6.18 6.14 4.58
C TRP A 165 -6.64 6.48 3.16
N LEU A 166 -6.39 5.59 2.18
CA LEU A 166 -6.83 5.84 0.80
C LEU A 166 -8.35 5.83 0.66
N SER A 167 -9.05 4.99 1.41
CA SER A 167 -10.52 5.01 1.46
C SER A 167 -11.03 6.33 2.03
N TYR A 168 -10.39 6.84 3.08
CA TYR A 168 -10.72 8.16 3.66
C TYR A 168 -10.49 9.29 2.65
N GLU A 169 -9.33 9.33 1.98
CA GLU A 169 -9.02 10.32 0.94
C GLU A 169 -10.03 10.26 -0.21
N TYR A 170 -10.41 9.05 -0.64
CA TYR A 170 -11.41 8.85 -1.67
C TYR A 170 -12.79 9.36 -1.25
N VAL A 171 -13.24 9.08 -0.03
CA VAL A 171 -14.53 9.61 0.47
C VAL A 171 -14.50 11.13 0.60
N ARG A 172 -13.36 11.69 0.99
CA ARG A 172 -13.18 13.15 1.12
C ARG A 172 -13.22 13.89 -0.21
N ASP A 173 -12.60 13.33 -1.26
CA ASP A 173 -12.59 13.92 -2.62
C ASP A 173 -12.62 12.80 -3.69
N PRO A 174 -13.81 12.25 -3.99
CA PRO A 174 -13.93 11.08 -4.87
C PRO A 174 -13.46 11.32 -6.31
N ARG A 175 -13.40 12.58 -6.74
CA ARG A 175 -13.03 12.94 -8.12
C ARG A 175 -11.53 13.09 -8.32
N ARG A 176 -10.79 13.41 -7.27
CA ARG A 176 -9.37 13.77 -7.37
C ARG A 176 -8.43 12.89 -6.55
N ALA A 177 -8.96 12.20 -5.53
CA ALA A 177 -8.15 11.49 -4.55
C ALA A 177 -7.23 10.41 -5.13
N LEU A 178 -7.62 9.78 -6.25
CA LEU A 178 -6.85 8.72 -6.90
C LEU A 178 -6.17 9.15 -8.20
N GLU A 179 -6.24 10.44 -8.54
CA GLU A 179 -5.49 10.98 -9.68
C GLU A 179 -4.00 11.08 -9.35
N PRO A 180 -3.11 10.82 -10.33
CA PRO A 180 -1.65 10.84 -10.09
C PRO A 180 -1.15 12.17 -9.51
N GLU A 181 -1.75 13.28 -9.91
CA GLU A 181 -1.39 14.64 -9.44
C GLU A 181 -1.67 14.84 -7.95
N SER A 182 -2.61 14.11 -7.39
CA SER A 182 -2.97 14.17 -5.96
C SER A 182 -2.17 13.21 -5.09
N ALA A 183 -1.45 12.26 -5.72
CA ALA A 183 -0.75 11.17 -5.03
C ALA A 183 0.21 11.69 -3.95
N GLY A 184 1.18 12.51 -4.35
CA GLY A 184 2.22 13.00 -3.44
C GLY A 184 1.63 13.63 -2.18
N ALA A 185 0.68 14.54 -2.33
CA ALA A 185 0.05 15.21 -1.20
C ALA A 185 -0.76 14.25 -0.31
N ALA A 186 -1.45 13.26 -0.88
CA ALA A 186 -2.21 12.27 -0.13
C ALA A 186 -1.29 11.33 0.68
N LEU A 187 -0.17 10.89 0.09
CA LEU A 187 0.81 10.02 0.75
C LEU A 187 1.50 10.73 1.91
N MET A 188 1.91 11.98 1.68
CA MET A 188 2.54 12.82 2.71
C MET A 188 1.60 13.06 3.90
N ARG A 189 0.33 13.38 3.64
CA ARG A 189 -0.67 13.50 4.70
C ARG A 189 -0.85 12.18 5.45
N GLY A 190 -0.90 11.04 4.73
CA GLY A 190 -1.00 9.72 5.33
C GLY A 190 0.14 9.42 6.30
N ALA A 191 1.39 9.61 5.87
CA ALA A 191 2.57 9.42 6.72
C ALA A 191 2.53 10.34 7.95
N PHE A 192 2.15 11.61 7.76
CA PHE A 192 1.98 12.55 8.87
C PHE A 192 0.91 12.11 9.86
N HIS A 193 -0.27 11.69 9.37
CA HIS A 193 -1.35 11.26 10.27
C HIS A 193 -1.00 10.00 11.06
N VAL A 194 -0.29 9.05 10.46
CA VAL A 194 0.21 7.88 11.19
C VAL A 194 1.17 8.30 12.30
N LEU A 195 2.16 9.15 11.99
CA LEU A 195 3.14 9.61 12.98
C LEU A 195 2.55 10.59 14.00
N SER A 196 1.47 11.31 13.65
CA SER A 196 0.75 12.18 14.59
C SER A 196 0.20 11.43 15.80
N LEU A 197 -0.11 10.13 15.65
CA LEU A 197 -0.52 9.28 16.76
C LEU A 197 0.58 9.12 17.83
N LEU A 198 1.84 9.35 17.45
CA LEU A 198 2.98 9.30 18.36
C LEU A 198 3.30 10.64 19.03
N MET A 199 2.67 11.74 18.60
CA MET A 199 2.94 13.10 19.14
C MET A 199 2.90 13.17 20.67
N PRO A 200 1.95 12.52 21.38
CA PRO A 200 1.91 12.57 22.85
C PRO A 200 3.10 11.88 23.53
N TYR A 201 3.76 10.97 22.82
CA TYR A 201 4.84 10.12 23.34
C TYR A 201 6.23 10.60 22.95
N LEU A 202 6.34 11.48 21.93
CA LEU A 202 7.61 12.02 21.44
C LEU A 202 8.26 12.92 22.49
N ASP A 203 9.58 12.81 22.63
CA ASP A 203 10.38 13.85 23.29
C ASP A 203 10.31 15.18 22.52
N THR A 204 10.74 16.27 23.17
CA THR A 204 10.62 17.62 22.59
C THR A 204 11.38 17.76 21.28
N ALA A 205 12.60 17.25 21.19
CA ALA A 205 13.44 17.38 20.00
C ALA A 205 12.88 16.58 18.82
N SER A 206 12.45 15.34 19.07
CA SER A 206 11.82 14.47 18.08
C SER A 206 10.50 15.06 17.57
N ARG A 207 9.71 15.67 18.45
CA ARG A 207 8.47 16.37 18.06
C ARG A 207 8.74 17.56 17.14
N GLU A 208 9.70 18.42 17.51
CA GLU A 208 10.09 19.55 16.67
C GLU A 208 10.64 19.08 15.32
N HIS A 209 11.42 18.00 15.31
CA HIS A 209 11.96 17.43 14.09
C HIS A 209 10.85 16.91 13.15
N LEU A 210 9.87 16.16 13.69
CA LEU A 210 8.72 15.70 12.91
C LEU A 210 7.95 16.86 12.30
N LEU A 211 7.69 17.93 13.05
CA LEU A 211 6.98 19.10 12.53
C LEU A 211 7.76 19.83 11.44
N LYS A 212 9.09 19.88 11.51
CA LYS A 212 9.94 20.42 10.45
C LYS A 212 9.92 19.58 9.18
N LEU A 213 10.00 18.24 9.30
CA LEU A 213 9.88 17.34 8.16
C LEU A 213 8.57 17.58 7.39
N VAL A 214 7.45 17.67 8.12
CA VAL A 214 6.14 17.94 7.50
C VAL A 214 6.08 19.33 6.85
N GLY A 215 6.59 20.37 7.50
CA GLY A 215 6.58 21.75 6.98
C GLY A 215 7.37 21.90 5.68
N THR A 216 8.42 21.12 5.48
CA THR A 216 9.22 21.13 4.23
C THR A 216 8.43 20.61 3.02
N TYR A 217 7.43 19.79 3.24
CA TYR A 217 6.65 19.14 2.18
C TYR A 217 5.24 19.75 1.99
N GLN A 218 4.84 20.74 2.79
CA GLN A 218 3.57 21.46 2.64
C GLN A 218 3.66 22.75 1.83
N ASN A 219 4.87 23.14 1.44
CA ASN A 219 5.17 24.26 0.53
C ASN A 219 5.49 23.74 -0.87
#